data_89b14f519c4ef05b0394b8a57986488e
#
_entry.id   89b14f519c4ef05b0394b8a57986488e
#
_cell.length_a   1.000
_cell.length_b   1.000
_cell.length_c   1.000
_cell.angle_alpha   90.00
_cell.angle_beta   90.00
_cell.angle_gamma   90.00
#
_symmetry.space_group_name_H-M   'P 1'
#
loop_
_entity.id
_entity.type
_entity.pdbx_description
1 polymer ?
#
loop_
_entity_poly.entity_id
_entity_poly.type
_entity_poly.pdbx_seq_one_letter_code
_entity_poly.pdbx_strand_id
1 'polypeptide(L)'
;MSIYPNVLLDLYPYCNAHCAFCSYHGKIRHVKPMSEEIYHKVIDEIGNSGECIEIMPYYYGEPLLNPKLFEVCDYISDRAPNVKISISTNGSLLNEENIEKLLKIKTFYFFNFSAYAGTKSTYEKLMGLNYDTLDKIEMAVRRFQSERPDVRLCVGATRDPRFVTEEDSVELVRRFGNIVSFHTISFNSQHGNLNIRTTPQTNPCDVIFASAVVYSDGRVGMCCFDVNGDLIVGDVTKTSLFEALNSDLAQKYRRAHINGLKDVIPICRSCTQPV
;
A
#
# COMPACT_ATOMS: atom_id res chain seq x y z
N MET A 1 17.84 19.25 -0.14
CA MET A 1 17.77 18.10 0.78
C MET A 1 17.17 16.97 -0.04
N SER A 2 17.92 15.90 -0.26
CA SER A 2 17.42 14.73 -0.98
C SER A 2 16.32 14.08 -0.14
N ILE A 3 15.22 13.69 -0.78
CA ILE A 3 14.08 13.04 -0.11
C ILE A 3 14.14 11.57 -0.53
N TYR A 4 14.15 10.68 0.47
CA TYR A 4 14.10 9.24 0.31
C TYR A 4 12.76 8.73 0.87
N PRO A 5 11.69 8.81 0.10
CA PRO A 5 10.38 8.35 0.52
C PRO A 5 10.32 6.82 0.55
N ASN A 6 9.32 6.30 1.24
CA ASN A 6 8.94 4.89 1.08
C ASN A 6 8.45 4.63 -0.34
N VAL A 7 8.82 3.49 -0.91
CA VAL A 7 8.58 3.19 -2.33
C VAL A 7 7.57 2.06 -2.47
N LEU A 8 6.46 2.36 -3.14
CA LEU A 8 5.47 1.36 -3.54
C LEU A 8 5.75 0.93 -4.98
N LEU A 9 5.87 -0.37 -5.21
CA LEU A 9 6.07 -0.95 -6.54
C LEU A 9 4.77 -1.58 -7.02
N ASP A 10 4.16 -1.04 -8.07
CA ASP A 10 2.94 -1.59 -8.67
C ASP A 10 3.25 -2.84 -9.52
N LEU A 11 3.81 -3.87 -8.84
CA LEU A 11 4.34 -5.08 -9.49
C LEU A 11 3.28 -5.86 -10.23
N TYR A 12 2.12 -6.06 -9.58
CA TYR A 12 1.04 -6.91 -10.08
C TYR A 12 -0.31 -6.27 -9.77
N PRO A 13 -0.83 -5.45 -10.69
CA PRO A 13 -1.97 -4.57 -10.42
C PRO A 13 -3.33 -5.29 -10.51
N TYR A 14 -3.43 -6.50 -9.96
CA TYR A 14 -4.65 -7.30 -9.90
C TYR A 14 -5.01 -7.63 -8.44
N CYS A 15 -6.31 -7.67 -8.17
CA CYS A 15 -6.85 -8.01 -6.86
C CYS A 15 -8.08 -8.92 -7.03
N ASN A 16 -8.21 -9.91 -6.16
CA ASN A 16 -9.34 -10.83 -6.10
C ASN A 16 -10.41 -10.43 -5.07
N ALA A 17 -10.15 -9.39 -4.27
CA ALA A 17 -11.15 -8.83 -3.35
C ALA A 17 -11.99 -7.74 -4.04
N HIS A 18 -13.21 -7.54 -3.54
CA HIS A 18 -14.16 -6.53 -4.03
C HIS A 18 -14.57 -5.56 -2.93
N CYS A 19 -13.56 -5.02 -2.22
CA CYS A 19 -13.80 -4.14 -1.07
C CYS A 19 -14.63 -2.92 -1.46
N ALA A 20 -15.73 -2.69 -0.74
CA ALA A 20 -16.69 -1.63 -1.02
C ALA A 20 -16.10 -0.21 -1.01
N PHE A 21 -14.95 -0.03 -0.33
CA PHE A 21 -14.25 1.25 -0.19
C PHE A 21 -12.99 1.38 -1.08
N CYS A 22 -12.65 0.35 -1.85
CA CYS A 22 -11.40 0.33 -2.59
C CYS A 22 -11.50 1.05 -3.94
N SER A 23 -10.59 1.98 -4.19
CA SER A 23 -10.49 2.68 -5.48
C SER A 23 -10.00 1.78 -6.63
N TYR A 24 -9.56 0.55 -6.33
CA TYR A 24 -9.06 -0.39 -7.33
C TYR A 24 -10.04 -0.62 -8.48
N HIS A 25 -11.32 -0.86 -8.16
CA HIS A 25 -12.35 -1.13 -9.17
C HIS A 25 -12.76 0.10 -9.99
N GLY A 26 -12.37 1.28 -9.52
CA GLY A 26 -12.60 2.53 -10.23
C GLY A 26 -11.40 3.04 -11.01
N LYS A 27 -10.29 2.31 -11.05
CA LYS A 27 -9.13 2.72 -11.85
C LYS A 27 -9.45 2.67 -13.33
N ILE A 28 -9.08 3.73 -14.03
CA ILE A 28 -9.32 3.87 -15.48
C ILE A 28 -8.09 3.48 -16.32
N ARG A 29 -6.91 3.38 -15.72
CA ARG A 29 -5.71 2.99 -16.44
C ARG A 29 -5.70 1.49 -16.74
N HIS A 30 -5.39 1.15 -17.98
CA HIS A 30 -5.08 -0.24 -18.36
C HIS A 30 -3.65 -0.56 -17.95
N VAL A 31 -3.48 -1.58 -17.10
CA VAL A 31 -2.19 -1.92 -16.53
C VAL A 31 -1.84 -3.38 -16.82
N LYS A 32 -0.54 -3.63 -16.94
CA LYS A 32 0.06 -4.97 -17.02
C LYS A 32 0.98 -5.14 -15.81
N PRO A 33 1.38 -6.37 -15.47
CA PRO A 33 2.43 -6.59 -14.49
C PRO A 33 3.71 -5.82 -14.86
N MET A 34 4.41 -5.30 -13.85
CA MET A 34 5.68 -4.61 -14.03
C MET A 34 6.73 -5.57 -14.62
N SER A 35 7.52 -5.08 -15.57
CA SER A 35 8.62 -5.87 -16.12
C SER A 35 9.78 -6.00 -15.12
N GLU A 36 10.56 -7.07 -15.24
CA GLU A 36 11.75 -7.28 -14.42
C GLU A 36 12.76 -6.16 -14.57
N GLU A 37 12.94 -5.66 -15.77
CA GLU A 37 13.85 -4.54 -16.07
C GLU A 37 13.52 -3.30 -15.22
N ILE A 38 12.22 -2.98 -15.07
CA ILE A 38 11.78 -1.82 -14.29
C ILE A 38 12.07 -2.03 -12.81
N TYR A 39 11.62 -3.14 -12.21
CA TYR A 39 11.81 -3.30 -10.77
C TYR A 39 13.28 -3.58 -10.41
N HIS A 40 14.06 -4.28 -11.24
CA HIS A 40 15.51 -4.45 -11.02
C HIS A 40 16.21 -3.10 -10.99
N LYS A 41 15.96 -2.25 -11.99
CA LYS A 41 16.56 -0.91 -12.05
C LYS A 41 16.27 -0.10 -10.78
N VAL A 42 15.01 -0.09 -10.34
CA VAL A 42 14.60 0.66 -9.14
C VAL A 42 15.23 0.09 -7.87
N ILE A 43 15.21 -1.23 -7.70
CA ILE A 43 15.77 -1.88 -6.51
C ILE A 43 17.29 -1.71 -6.46
N ASP A 44 17.98 -1.85 -7.58
CA ASP A 44 19.43 -1.65 -7.65
C ASP A 44 19.82 -0.19 -7.34
N GLU A 45 19.05 0.77 -7.83
CA GLU A 45 19.28 2.19 -7.52
C GLU A 45 19.10 2.47 -6.01
N ILE A 46 18.06 1.92 -5.40
CA ILE A 46 17.83 2.04 -3.96
C ILE A 46 18.94 1.36 -3.17
N GLY A 47 19.36 0.15 -3.55
CA GLY A 47 20.45 -0.58 -2.90
C GLY A 47 21.77 0.17 -2.97
N ASN A 48 22.10 0.75 -4.13
CA ASN A 48 23.31 1.55 -4.34
C ASN A 48 23.30 2.88 -3.56
N SER A 49 22.14 3.40 -3.19
CA SER A 49 22.05 4.62 -2.37
C SER A 49 22.50 4.42 -0.93
N GLY A 50 22.45 3.18 -0.43
CA GLY A 50 22.73 2.83 0.97
C GLY A 50 21.69 3.33 1.98
N GLU A 51 20.61 3.98 1.51
CA GLU A 51 19.59 4.54 2.37
C GLU A 51 18.66 3.44 2.92
N CYS A 52 18.19 3.63 4.16
CA CYS A 52 17.20 2.76 4.78
C CYS A 52 15.80 3.19 4.32
N ILE A 53 15.34 2.60 3.22
CA ILE A 53 14.03 2.86 2.61
C ILE A 53 13.10 1.70 2.92
N GLU A 54 11.81 1.98 3.08
CA GLU A 54 10.78 0.94 3.12
C GLU A 54 10.25 0.69 1.71
N ILE A 55 10.33 -0.56 1.25
CA ILE A 55 9.76 -0.97 -0.03
C ILE A 55 8.50 -1.80 0.23
N MET A 56 7.42 -1.41 -0.45
CA MET A 56 6.18 -2.15 -0.51
C MET A 56 6.07 -2.77 -1.90
N PRO A 57 6.31 -4.09 -2.06
CA PRO A 57 6.29 -4.77 -3.37
C PRO A 57 4.85 -4.99 -3.87
N TYR A 58 4.01 -4.03 -3.68
CA TYR A 58 2.61 -3.96 -4.10
C TYR A 58 2.13 -2.50 -4.14
N TYR A 59 0.99 -2.27 -4.76
CA TYR A 59 0.26 -1.00 -4.74
C TYR A 59 -1.24 -1.27 -4.64
N TYR A 60 -2.06 -0.96 -5.64
CA TYR A 60 -3.46 -1.33 -5.70
C TYR A 60 -3.64 -2.73 -6.32
N GLY A 61 -3.33 -3.75 -5.59
CA GLY A 61 -3.45 -5.15 -5.97
C GLY A 61 -3.31 -6.04 -4.74
N GLU A 62 -3.53 -7.34 -4.91
CA GLU A 62 -3.24 -8.33 -3.88
C GLU A 62 -1.84 -8.91 -4.14
N PRO A 63 -0.86 -8.68 -3.24
CA PRO A 63 0.51 -9.13 -3.48
C PRO A 63 0.64 -10.65 -3.64
N LEU A 64 -0.13 -11.45 -2.91
CA LEU A 64 -0.08 -12.91 -3.00
C LEU A 64 -0.66 -13.48 -4.31
N LEU A 65 -1.31 -12.67 -5.14
CA LEU A 65 -1.65 -13.03 -6.52
C LEU A 65 -0.44 -12.96 -7.46
N ASN A 66 0.60 -12.20 -7.08
CA ASN A 66 1.78 -12.06 -7.92
C ASN A 66 2.63 -13.33 -7.86
N PRO A 67 2.77 -14.10 -8.95
CA PRO A 67 3.56 -15.33 -8.95
C PRO A 67 5.06 -15.08 -8.68
N LYS A 68 5.54 -13.83 -8.87
CA LYS A 68 6.93 -13.42 -8.65
C LYS A 68 7.16 -12.70 -7.32
N LEU A 69 6.16 -12.60 -6.44
CA LEU A 69 6.29 -11.84 -5.20
C LEU A 69 7.53 -12.24 -4.39
N PHE A 70 7.72 -13.54 -4.18
CA PHE A 70 8.82 -14.06 -3.35
C PHE A 70 10.17 -13.85 -4.01
N GLU A 71 10.27 -14.06 -5.32
CA GLU A 71 11.47 -13.77 -6.12
C GLU A 71 11.87 -12.30 -6.01
N VAL A 72 10.89 -11.38 -6.10
CA VAL A 72 11.15 -9.94 -5.95
C VAL A 72 11.57 -9.61 -4.51
N CYS A 73 10.95 -10.21 -3.49
CA CYS A 73 11.36 -10.00 -2.09
C CYS A 73 12.77 -10.49 -1.81
N ASP A 74 13.16 -11.63 -2.38
CA ASP A 74 14.53 -12.15 -2.30
C ASP A 74 15.50 -11.21 -3.01
N TYR A 75 15.15 -10.73 -4.21
CA TYR A 75 15.97 -9.76 -4.95
C TYR A 75 16.16 -8.45 -4.16
N ILE A 76 15.09 -7.90 -3.55
CA ILE A 76 15.19 -6.72 -2.67
C ILE A 76 16.17 -7.01 -1.52
N SER A 77 16.01 -8.14 -0.84
CA SER A 77 16.82 -8.51 0.33
C SER A 77 18.30 -8.68 0.00
N ASP A 78 18.61 -9.19 -1.20
CA ASP A 78 19.97 -9.44 -1.62
C ASP A 78 20.65 -8.18 -2.20
N ARG A 79 19.92 -7.34 -2.95
CA ARG A 79 20.46 -6.14 -3.60
C ARG A 79 20.43 -4.89 -2.73
N ALA A 80 19.50 -4.83 -1.79
CA ALA A 80 19.27 -3.69 -0.91
C ALA A 80 19.11 -4.13 0.56
N PRO A 81 20.16 -4.67 1.21
CA PRO A 81 20.05 -5.29 2.54
C PRO A 81 19.66 -4.31 3.67
N ASN A 82 19.79 -3.00 3.44
CA ASN A 82 19.35 -1.97 4.40
C ASN A 82 17.87 -1.60 4.25
N VAL A 83 17.21 -2.11 3.23
CA VAL A 83 15.79 -1.85 2.97
C VAL A 83 14.90 -2.68 3.88
N LYS A 84 13.76 -2.12 4.24
CA LYS A 84 12.69 -2.79 4.96
C LYS A 84 11.58 -3.16 3.98
N ILE A 85 11.19 -4.44 3.97
CA ILE A 85 10.03 -4.90 3.18
C ILE A 85 8.78 -4.82 4.04
N SER A 86 7.73 -4.19 3.52
CA SER A 86 6.40 -4.17 4.12
C SER A 86 5.38 -4.73 3.15
N ILE A 87 4.52 -5.62 3.63
CA ILE A 87 3.47 -6.24 2.82
C ILE A 87 2.11 -6.01 3.48
N SER A 88 1.09 -5.66 2.67
CA SER A 88 -0.29 -5.68 3.09
C SER A 88 -1.06 -6.65 2.19
N THR A 89 -1.79 -7.58 2.79
CA THR A 89 -2.56 -8.61 2.09
C THR A 89 -4.02 -8.63 2.56
N ASN A 90 -4.92 -9.00 1.67
CA ASN A 90 -6.29 -9.30 2.04
C ASN A 90 -6.44 -10.67 2.75
N GLY A 91 -5.39 -11.47 2.77
CA GLY A 91 -5.30 -12.75 3.47
C GLY A 91 -5.95 -13.95 2.78
N SER A 92 -6.70 -13.75 1.71
CA SER A 92 -7.49 -14.84 1.08
C SER A 92 -6.64 -15.98 0.51
N LEU A 93 -5.40 -15.67 0.14
CA LEU A 93 -4.44 -16.62 -0.44
C LEU A 93 -3.42 -17.13 0.58
N LEU A 94 -3.56 -16.82 1.86
CA LEU A 94 -2.73 -17.39 2.91
C LEU A 94 -3.03 -18.89 3.04
N ASN A 95 -1.97 -19.68 3.01
CA ASN A 95 -1.93 -21.10 3.25
C ASN A 95 -0.55 -21.45 3.82
N GLU A 96 -0.33 -22.67 4.26
CA GLU A 96 0.94 -23.10 4.83
C GLU A 96 2.15 -22.82 3.92
N GLU A 97 2.02 -23.07 2.61
CA GLU A 97 3.10 -22.84 1.64
C GLU A 97 3.47 -21.35 1.54
N ASN A 98 2.47 -20.48 1.40
CA ASN A 98 2.70 -19.03 1.28
C ASN A 98 3.23 -18.44 2.59
N ILE A 99 2.71 -18.88 3.74
CA ILE A 99 3.21 -18.46 5.06
C ILE A 99 4.68 -18.87 5.23
N GLU A 100 5.05 -20.10 4.87
CA GLU A 100 6.42 -20.58 4.94
C GLU A 100 7.38 -19.75 4.08
N LYS A 101 6.94 -19.33 2.87
CA LYS A 101 7.72 -18.44 2.01
C LYS A 101 7.85 -17.03 2.59
N LEU A 102 6.77 -16.48 3.15
CA LEU A 102 6.78 -15.16 3.79
C LEU A 102 7.72 -15.12 5.01
N LEU A 103 7.74 -16.18 5.83
CA LEU A 103 8.62 -16.29 6.99
C LEU A 103 10.11 -16.24 6.62
N LYS A 104 10.48 -16.65 5.41
CA LYS A 104 11.87 -16.69 4.90
C LYS A 104 12.37 -15.35 4.34
N ILE A 105 11.52 -14.36 4.14
CA ILE A 105 11.94 -13.04 3.64
C ILE A 105 12.87 -12.38 4.65
N LYS A 106 14.13 -12.12 4.26
CA LYS A 106 15.20 -11.69 5.17
C LYS A 106 14.94 -10.29 5.77
N THR A 107 14.58 -9.32 4.93
CA THR A 107 14.38 -7.91 5.32
C THR A 107 12.91 -7.57 5.60
N PHE A 108 12.08 -8.58 5.90
CA PHE A 108 10.67 -8.39 6.23
C PHE A 108 10.54 -7.62 7.54
N TYR A 109 9.82 -6.52 7.50
CA TYR A 109 9.71 -5.57 8.61
C TYR A 109 8.29 -5.43 9.13
N PHE A 110 7.30 -5.32 8.23
CA PHE A 110 5.93 -5.05 8.59
C PHE A 110 4.95 -5.87 7.75
N PHE A 111 4.03 -6.54 8.42
CA PHE A 111 2.99 -7.34 7.78
C PHE A 111 1.61 -6.88 8.24
N ASN A 112 0.83 -6.32 7.31
CA ASN A 112 -0.53 -5.90 7.55
C ASN A 112 -1.53 -6.85 6.91
N PHE A 113 -2.54 -7.24 7.67
CA PHE A 113 -3.67 -8.04 7.21
C PHE A 113 -4.91 -7.16 7.13
N SER A 114 -5.50 -7.02 5.95
CA SER A 114 -6.66 -6.17 5.69
C SER A 114 -7.94 -6.93 6.06
N ALA A 115 -8.33 -6.94 7.34
CA ALA A 115 -9.54 -7.62 7.81
C ALA A 115 -10.79 -6.73 7.77
N TYR A 116 -10.71 -5.51 8.27
CA TYR A 116 -11.70 -4.44 8.33
C TYR A 116 -12.99 -4.73 9.09
N ALA A 117 -13.55 -5.93 9.08
CA ALA A 117 -14.77 -6.31 9.82
C ALA A 117 -14.63 -7.69 10.47
N GLY A 118 -15.25 -7.90 11.63
CA GLY A 118 -15.12 -9.12 12.44
C GLY A 118 -16.28 -10.10 12.31
N THR A 119 -17.47 -9.64 11.93
CA THR A 119 -18.64 -10.51 11.76
C THR A 119 -18.76 -11.01 10.32
N LYS A 120 -19.30 -12.22 10.15
CA LYS A 120 -19.38 -12.85 8.82
C LYS A 120 -20.13 -11.99 7.80
N SER A 121 -21.31 -11.53 8.16
CA SER A 121 -22.17 -10.78 7.23
C SER A 121 -21.53 -9.47 6.79
N THR A 122 -20.89 -8.74 7.72
CA THR A 122 -20.21 -7.48 7.41
C THR A 122 -18.95 -7.72 6.62
N TYR A 123 -18.13 -8.69 7.02
CA TYR A 123 -16.89 -9.02 6.34
C TYR A 123 -17.10 -9.38 4.85
N GLU A 124 -18.01 -10.35 4.60
CA GLU A 124 -18.29 -10.80 3.23
C GLU A 124 -18.84 -9.67 2.35
N LYS A 125 -19.72 -8.83 2.91
CA LYS A 125 -20.27 -7.67 2.20
C LYS A 125 -19.21 -6.59 1.95
N LEU A 126 -18.34 -6.32 2.94
CA LEU A 126 -17.38 -5.22 2.89
C LEU A 126 -16.17 -5.55 2.03
N MET A 127 -15.64 -6.79 2.18
CA MET A 127 -14.41 -7.23 1.52
C MET A 127 -14.67 -7.97 0.20
N GLY A 128 -15.87 -8.52 0.01
CA GLY A 128 -16.18 -9.39 -1.11
C GLY A 128 -15.37 -10.69 -1.10
N LEU A 129 -14.98 -11.15 0.08
CA LEU A 129 -14.21 -12.36 0.33
C LEU A 129 -14.96 -13.31 1.26
N ASN A 130 -14.62 -14.59 1.24
CA ASN A 130 -15.18 -15.56 2.17
C ASN A 130 -14.67 -15.30 3.60
N TYR A 131 -15.53 -15.45 4.60
CA TYR A 131 -15.22 -15.20 6.01
C TYR A 131 -14.15 -16.12 6.59
N ASP A 132 -13.94 -17.33 6.02
CA ASP A 132 -12.84 -18.25 6.39
C ASP A 132 -11.45 -17.63 6.19
N THR A 133 -11.37 -16.52 5.44
CA THR A 133 -10.14 -15.74 5.29
C THR A 133 -9.60 -15.25 6.64
N LEU A 134 -10.47 -14.95 7.60
CA LEU A 134 -10.04 -14.56 8.94
C LEU A 134 -9.33 -15.71 9.68
N ASP A 135 -9.68 -16.98 9.40
CA ASP A 135 -9.00 -18.15 9.96
C ASP A 135 -7.59 -18.28 9.38
N LYS A 136 -7.44 -18.00 8.08
CA LYS A 136 -6.14 -17.99 7.41
C LYS A 136 -5.24 -16.87 7.93
N ILE A 137 -5.80 -15.68 8.18
CA ILE A 137 -5.08 -14.56 8.81
C ILE A 137 -4.64 -14.95 10.22
N GLU A 138 -5.52 -15.57 11.02
CA GLU A 138 -5.19 -16.00 12.38
C GLU A 138 -4.05 -17.04 12.39
N MET A 139 -4.09 -18.00 11.48
CA MET A 139 -3.00 -18.96 11.29
C MET A 139 -1.67 -18.26 10.99
N ALA A 140 -1.66 -17.32 10.05
CA ALA A 140 -0.46 -16.54 9.72
C ALA A 140 0.04 -15.72 10.91
N VAL A 141 -0.85 -15.03 11.62
CA VAL A 141 -0.50 -14.24 12.80
C VAL A 141 0.19 -15.11 13.86
N ARG A 142 -0.37 -16.28 14.19
CA ARG A 142 0.21 -17.21 15.16
C ARG A 142 1.61 -17.70 14.75
N ARG A 143 1.78 -18.04 13.47
CA ARG A 143 3.07 -18.47 12.93
C ARG A 143 4.12 -17.36 13.03
N PHE A 144 3.77 -16.14 12.60
CA PHE A 144 4.68 -14.99 12.67
C PHE A 144 5.03 -14.61 14.11
N GLN A 145 4.08 -14.59 15.03
CA GLN A 145 4.34 -14.32 16.45
C GLN A 145 5.32 -15.32 17.07
N SER A 146 5.26 -16.58 16.65
CA SER A 146 6.14 -17.64 17.16
C SER A 146 7.52 -17.65 16.49
N GLU A 147 7.58 -17.48 15.18
CA GLU A 147 8.78 -17.76 14.37
C GLU A 147 9.52 -16.49 13.91
N ARG A 148 8.81 -15.37 13.80
CA ARG A 148 9.37 -14.08 13.37
C ARG A 148 8.86 -12.92 14.24
N PRO A 149 9.17 -12.94 15.57
CA PRO A 149 8.76 -11.87 16.49
C PRO A 149 9.39 -10.50 16.17
N ASP A 150 10.40 -10.49 15.30
CA ASP A 150 11.04 -9.30 14.73
C ASP A 150 10.15 -8.59 13.71
N VAL A 151 9.21 -9.28 13.07
CA VAL A 151 8.27 -8.69 12.11
C VAL A 151 7.09 -8.06 12.85
N ARG A 152 6.88 -6.77 12.64
CA ARG A 152 5.73 -6.06 13.19
C ARG A 152 4.45 -6.48 12.48
N LEU A 153 3.46 -6.97 13.23
CA LEU A 153 2.16 -7.37 12.70
C LEU A 153 1.10 -6.32 12.95
N CYS A 154 0.17 -6.20 12.03
CA CYS A 154 -1.00 -5.37 12.14
C CYS A 154 -2.21 -6.06 11.49
N VAL A 155 -3.36 -6.02 12.14
CA VAL A 155 -4.64 -6.36 11.54
C VAL A 155 -5.42 -5.06 11.35
N GLY A 156 -5.51 -4.62 10.10
CA GLY A 156 -6.20 -3.39 9.73
C GLY A 156 -7.71 -3.54 9.88
N ALA A 157 -8.30 -2.61 10.62
CA ALA A 157 -9.73 -2.55 10.92
C ALA A 157 -10.25 -1.12 10.72
N THR A 158 -11.58 -0.96 10.75
CA THR A 158 -12.21 0.37 10.77
C THR A 158 -13.30 0.42 11.83
N ARG A 159 -13.61 1.62 12.28
CA ARG A 159 -14.78 1.93 13.13
C ARG A 159 -15.77 2.84 12.42
N ASP A 160 -15.67 2.97 11.11
CA ASP A 160 -16.60 3.80 10.36
C ASP A 160 -17.99 3.18 10.36
N PRO A 161 -18.99 3.83 11.00
CA PRO A 161 -20.33 3.27 11.17
C PRO A 161 -21.12 3.12 9.85
N ARG A 162 -20.59 3.67 8.77
CA ARG A 162 -21.15 3.46 7.42
C ARG A 162 -20.92 2.03 6.92
N PHE A 163 -19.92 1.34 7.46
CA PHE A 163 -19.46 0.03 6.96
C PHE A 163 -19.48 -1.07 7.98
N VAL A 164 -19.22 -0.76 9.25
CA VAL A 164 -19.06 -1.74 10.31
C VAL A 164 -19.89 -1.37 11.53
N THR A 165 -20.17 -2.37 12.35
CA THR A 165 -20.83 -2.23 13.63
C THR A 165 -19.81 -2.27 14.76
N GLU A 166 -20.23 -1.95 15.99
CA GLU A 166 -19.39 -2.12 17.18
C GLU A 166 -19.02 -3.61 17.39
N GLU A 167 -19.95 -4.53 17.11
CA GLU A 167 -19.71 -5.98 17.18
C GLU A 167 -18.54 -6.42 16.29
N ASP A 168 -18.42 -5.86 15.09
CA ASP A 168 -17.28 -6.13 14.20
C ASP A 168 -15.94 -5.78 14.85
N SER A 169 -15.90 -4.63 15.52
CA SER A 169 -14.70 -4.16 16.23
C SER A 169 -14.35 -5.06 17.41
N VAL A 170 -15.37 -5.42 18.20
CA VAL A 170 -15.21 -6.32 19.36
C VAL A 170 -14.72 -7.69 18.91
N GLU A 171 -15.28 -8.25 17.85
CA GLU A 171 -14.91 -9.57 17.35
C GLU A 171 -13.48 -9.59 16.81
N LEU A 172 -13.03 -8.56 16.08
CA LEU A 172 -11.64 -8.45 15.63
C LEU A 172 -10.68 -8.36 16.82
N VAL A 173 -10.98 -7.55 17.83
CA VAL A 173 -10.14 -7.43 19.03
C VAL A 173 -10.12 -8.74 19.83
N ARG A 174 -11.27 -9.43 19.95
CA ARG A 174 -11.34 -10.75 20.59
C ARG A 174 -10.42 -11.77 19.89
N ARG A 175 -10.37 -11.72 18.56
CA ARG A 175 -9.63 -12.68 17.72
C ARG A 175 -8.14 -12.38 17.64
N PHE A 176 -7.78 -11.12 17.46
CA PHE A 176 -6.40 -10.70 17.15
C PHE A 176 -5.73 -9.87 18.25
N GLY A 177 -6.45 -9.49 19.29
CA GLY A 177 -5.89 -8.77 20.43
C GLY A 177 -5.35 -7.38 20.08
N ASN A 178 -4.19 -7.06 20.62
CA ASN A 178 -3.56 -5.74 20.54
C ASN A 178 -2.89 -5.41 19.21
N ILE A 179 -2.85 -6.35 18.27
CA ILE A 179 -2.34 -6.09 16.91
C ILE A 179 -3.41 -5.50 15.98
N VAL A 180 -4.68 -5.38 16.45
CA VAL A 180 -5.73 -4.70 15.69
C VAL A 180 -5.46 -3.20 15.69
N SER A 181 -5.39 -2.62 14.50
CA SER A 181 -5.25 -1.18 14.30
C SER A 181 -6.46 -0.62 13.56
N PHE A 182 -7.15 0.31 14.22
CA PHE A 182 -8.31 0.94 13.63
C PHE A 182 -7.89 2.15 12.80
N HIS A 183 -8.14 2.07 11.50
CA HIS A 183 -7.89 3.14 10.56
C HIS A 183 -9.19 3.84 10.17
N THR A 184 -9.13 5.15 10.01
CA THR A 184 -10.19 5.85 9.30
C THR A 184 -10.12 5.44 7.84
N ILE A 185 -11.19 4.82 7.33
CA ILE A 185 -11.29 4.61 5.89
C ILE A 185 -11.59 5.98 5.27
N SER A 186 -10.54 6.60 4.81
CA SER A 186 -10.68 7.82 4.04
C SER A 186 -11.12 7.43 2.65
N PHE A 187 -12.42 7.58 2.41
CA PHE A 187 -12.94 7.48 1.06
C PHE A 187 -12.38 8.62 0.25
N ASN A 188 -11.35 8.31 -0.47
CA ASN A 188 -10.79 9.25 -1.38
C ASN A 188 -11.78 9.47 -2.53
N SER A 189 -12.49 10.59 -2.51
CA SER A 189 -13.32 11.04 -3.62
C SER A 189 -12.49 11.43 -4.84
N GLN A 190 -11.16 11.27 -4.79
CA GLN A 190 -10.22 11.76 -5.80
C GLN A 190 -10.62 11.39 -7.23
N HIS A 191 -11.30 10.27 -7.41
CA HIS A 191 -11.62 9.81 -8.75
C HIS A 191 -13.12 9.63 -9.02
N GLY A 192 -13.97 10.18 -8.14
CA GLY A 192 -15.44 10.10 -8.33
C GLY A 192 -16.02 8.69 -8.18
N ASN A 193 -15.20 7.70 -7.85
CA ASN A 193 -15.58 6.30 -7.82
C ASN A 193 -16.40 5.93 -6.58
N LEU A 194 -16.34 6.78 -5.57
CA LEU A 194 -17.13 6.63 -4.37
C LEU A 194 -17.94 7.92 -4.21
N ASN A 195 -19.25 7.83 -4.37
CA ASN A 195 -20.21 8.95 -4.20
C ASN A 195 -20.29 9.44 -2.73
N ILE A 196 -19.12 9.59 -2.09
CA ILE A 196 -19.03 10.02 -0.70
C ILE A 196 -18.57 11.48 -0.71
N ARG A 197 -19.50 12.37 -0.37
CA ARG A 197 -19.20 13.77 -0.15
C ARG A 197 -18.44 13.91 1.17
N THR A 198 -17.18 14.25 1.09
CA THR A 198 -16.35 14.63 2.22
C THR A 198 -15.77 16.01 1.95
N THR A 199 -15.50 16.76 3.00
CA THR A 199 -14.88 18.10 2.86
C THR A 199 -13.42 17.94 2.45
N PRO A 200 -12.94 18.62 1.41
CA PRO A 200 -11.53 18.62 1.05
C PRO A 200 -10.66 19.07 2.23
N GLN A 201 -9.53 18.41 2.42
CA GLN A 201 -8.55 18.80 3.43
C GLN A 201 -7.79 20.05 2.98
N THR A 202 -7.61 21.00 3.88
CA THR A 202 -6.89 22.27 3.60
C THR A 202 -5.43 22.23 4.05
N ASN A 203 -5.09 21.32 4.99
CA ASN A 203 -3.74 21.21 5.53
C ASN A 203 -2.74 20.68 4.48
N PRO A 204 -1.45 21.00 4.61
CA PRO A 204 -0.39 20.34 3.87
C PRO A 204 -0.48 18.83 4.04
N CYS A 205 -0.05 18.09 3.03
CA CYS A 205 -0.10 16.61 3.04
C CYS A 205 1.33 16.05 3.15
N ASP A 206 1.59 15.26 4.18
CA ASP A 206 2.89 14.65 4.41
C ASP A 206 3.20 13.55 3.39
N VAL A 207 2.17 12.92 2.81
CA VAL A 207 2.30 11.83 1.82
C VAL A 207 3.19 12.25 0.64
N ILE A 208 3.08 13.49 0.16
CA ILE A 208 3.86 13.98 -0.98
C ILE A 208 5.38 14.05 -0.69
N PHE A 209 5.77 13.98 0.59
CA PHE A 209 7.16 13.93 1.02
C PHE A 209 7.61 12.50 1.38
N ALA A 210 6.67 11.67 1.83
CA ALA A 210 6.94 10.38 2.45
C ALA A 210 6.70 9.18 1.51
N SER A 211 6.07 9.37 0.36
CA SER A 211 5.71 8.26 -0.54
C SER A 211 6.18 8.50 -1.97
N ALA A 212 6.62 7.42 -2.60
CA ALA A 212 6.80 7.32 -4.04
C ALA A 212 6.07 6.09 -4.56
N VAL A 213 5.45 6.19 -5.71
CA VAL A 213 4.82 5.06 -6.40
C VAL A 213 5.54 4.87 -7.73
N VAL A 214 6.12 3.71 -7.95
CA VAL A 214 6.56 3.31 -9.27
C VAL A 214 5.46 2.45 -9.88
N TYR A 215 4.79 3.01 -10.86
CA TYR A 215 3.71 2.32 -11.57
C TYR A 215 4.27 1.20 -12.46
N SER A 216 3.46 0.24 -12.80
CA SER A 216 3.88 -0.93 -13.59
C SER A 216 4.43 -0.59 -14.98
N ASP A 217 4.14 0.60 -15.50
CA ASP A 217 4.66 1.14 -16.76
C ASP A 217 5.94 1.99 -16.61
N GLY A 218 6.49 2.11 -15.40
CA GLY A 218 7.71 2.86 -15.09
C GLY A 218 7.49 4.32 -14.72
N ARG A 219 6.27 4.86 -14.81
CA ARG A 219 5.98 6.22 -14.34
C ARG A 219 6.15 6.32 -12.81
N VAL A 220 6.58 7.48 -12.34
CA VAL A 220 6.81 7.76 -10.92
C VAL A 220 5.82 8.79 -10.43
N GLY A 221 5.03 8.42 -9.40
CA GLY A 221 4.10 9.30 -8.71
C GLY A 221 4.53 9.62 -7.28
N MET A 222 3.91 10.61 -6.66
CA MET A 222 4.22 11.09 -5.30
C MET A 222 3.08 10.85 -4.30
N CYS A 223 2.05 10.10 -4.67
CA CYS A 223 0.88 9.89 -3.81
C CYS A 223 0.43 8.43 -3.86
N CYS A 224 0.42 7.77 -2.69
CA CYS A 224 -0.04 6.38 -2.57
C CYS A 224 -1.57 6.23 -2.77
N PHE A 225 -2.32 7.32 -2.84
CA PHE A 225 -3.76 7.31 -3.14
C PHE A 225 -4.09 7.62 -4.59
N ASP A 226 -3.08 7.91 -5.42
CA ASP A 226 -3.25 8.26 -6.83
C ASP A 226 -3.32 7.01 -7.72
N VAL A 227 -4.45 6.29 -7.66
CA VAL A 227 -4.63 5.03 -8.38
C VAL A 227 -4.50 5.15 -9.90
N ASN A 228 -4.77 6.32 -10.47
CA ASN A 228 -4.74 6.55 -11.91
C ASN A 228 -3.42 7.15 -12.43
N GLY A 229 -2.57 7.64 -11.54
CA GLY A 229 -1.31 8.27 -11.94
C GLY A 229 -1.52 9.67 -12.51
N ASP A 230 -2.26 10.51 -11.80
CA ASP A 230 -2.50 11.92 -12.18
C ASP A 230 -1.38 12.84 -11.65
N LEU A 231 -0.60 12.40 -10.66
CA LEU A 231 0.50 13.14 -10.01
C LEU A 231 1.88 12.56 -10.39
N ILE A 232 2.14 12.45 -11.69
CA ILE A 232 3.39 11.92 -12.21
C ILE A 232 4.47 12.99 -12.22
N VAL A 233 5.67 12.62 -11.78
CA VAL A 233 6.85 13.51 -11.70
C VAL A 233 8.05 13.02 -12.50
N GLY A 234 7.99 11.80 -13.04
CA GLY A 234 9.05 11.22 -13.85
C GLY A 234 8.71 9.83 -14.38
N ASP A 235 9.71 9.17 -14.95
CA ASP A 235 9.61 7.87 -15.61
C ASP A 235 10.96 7.14 -15.49
N VAL A 236 11.00 6.03 -14.72
CA VAL A 236 12.25 5.27 -14.48
C VAL A 236 12.78 4.58 -15.73
N THR A 237 12.01 4.49 -16.80
CA THR A 237 12.53 4.01 -18.10
C THR A 237 13.43 5.04 -18.78
N LYS A 238 13.36 6.32 -18.36
CA LYS A 238 14.11 7.45 -18.97
C LYS A 238 15.15 8.07 -18.04
N THR A 239 14.83 8.10 -16.73
CA THR A 239 15.69 8.72 -15.71
C THR A 239 15.88 7.75 -14.55
N SER A 240 16.57 8.16 -13.49
CA SER A 240 16.60 7.43 -12.23
C SER A 240 15.38 7.75 -11.38
N LEU A 241 15.08 6.88 -10.41
CA LEU A 241 14.01 7.11 -9.42
C LEU A 241 14.27 8.42 -8.65
N PHE A 242 15.50 8.62 -8.18
CA PHE A 242 15.83 9.79 -7.37
C PHE A 242 15.86 11.08 -8.20
N GLU A 243 16.24 11.04 -9.47
CA GLU A 243 16.10 12.19 -10.39
C GLU A 243 14.62 12.54 -10.59
N ALA A 244 13.74 11.55 -10.82
CA ALA A 244 12.32 11.77 -10.96
C ALA A 244 11.73 12.42 -9.70
N LEU A 245 12.06 11.89 -8.52
CA LEU A 245 11.56 12.40 -7.23
C LEU A 245 12.12 13.79 -6.85
N ASN A 246 13.23 14.21 -7.44
CA ASN A 246 13.86 15.50 -7.23
C ASN A 246 13.72 16.44 -8.44
N SER A 247 12.92 16.08 -9.44
CA SER A 247 12.64 16.91 -10.61
C SER A 247 12.04 18.28 -10.22
N ASP A 248 12.14 19.25 -11.12
CA ASP A 248 11.53 20.59 -10.91
C ASP A 248 10.04 20.51 -10.65
N LEU A 249 9.35 19.56 -11.29
CA LEU A 249 7.93 19.34 -11.09
C LEU A 249 7.63 18.79 -9.69
N ALA A 250 8.42 17.82 -9.23
CA ALA A 250 8.30 17.27 -7.87
C ALA A 250 8.53 18.36 -6.82
N GLN A 251 9.57 19.19 -7.01
CA GLN A 251 9.86 20.31 -6.14
C GLN A 251 8.74 21.38 -6.16
N LYS A 252 8.15 21.65 -7.32
CA LYS A 252 7.01 22.55 -7.46
C LYS A 252 5.81 22.07 -6.64
N TYR A 253 5.49 20.78 -6.70
CA TYR A 253 4.39 20.20 -5.94
C TYR A 253 4.63 20.27 -4.43
N ARG A 254 5.84 19.93 -3.97
CA ARG A 254 6.21 20.07 -2.54
C ARG A 254 6.12 21.51 -2.05
N ARG A 255 6.64 22.48 -2.83
CA ARG A 255 6.52 23.90 -2.49
C ARG A 255 5.07 24.38 -2.42
N ALA A 256 4.20 23.88 -3.31
CA ALA A 256 2.78 24.20 -3.25
C ALA A 256 2.15 23.74 -1.94
N HIS A 257 2.48 22.55 -1.45
CA HIS A 257 2.00 22.05 -0.15
C HIS A 257 2.57 22.86 1.02
N ILE A 258 3.87 23.12 1.05
CA ILE A 258 4.52 23.92 2.11
C ILE A 258 3.89 25.31 2.22
N ASN A 259 3.55 25.93 1.09
CA ASN A 259 3.00 27.28 1.04
C ASN A 259 1.46 27.32 1.17
N GLY A 260 0.80 26.20 1.49
CA GLY A 260 -0.66 26.16 1.61
C GLY A 260 -1.42 26.31 0.27
N LEU A 261 -0.72 26.11 -0.85
CA LEU A 261 -1.26 26.29 -2.21
C LEU A 261 -1.56 24.95 -2.91
N LYS A 262 -1.88 23.90 -2.15
CA LYS A 262 -2.13 22.57 -2.72
C LYS A 262 -3.29 22.54 -3.73
N ASP A 263 -4.20 23.50 -3.66
CA ASP A 263 -5.34 23.63 -4.59
C ASP A 263 -4.94 23.89 -6.04
N VAL A 264 -3.69 24.32 -6.29
CA VAL A 264 -3.16 24.46 -7.65
C VAL A 264 -2.86 23.09 -8.29
N ILE A 265 -2.83 22.03 -7.46
CA ILE A 265 -2.64 20.65 -7.91
C ILE A 265 -4.04 20.00 -8.02
N PRO A 266 -4.51 19.66 -9.23
CA PRO A 266 -5.91 19.25 -9.43
C PRO A 266 -6.36 18.10 -8.54
N ILE A 267 -5.56 17.04 -8.41
CA ILE A 267 -5.86 15.88 -7.58
C ILE A 267 -5.88 16.22 -6.08
N CYS A 268 -5.02 17.15 -5.63
CA CYS A 268 -4.94 17.55 -4.22
C CYS A 268 -6.07 18.51 -3.82
N ARG A 269 -6.62 19.27 -4.77
CA ARG A 269 -7.74 20.20 -4.54
C ARG A 269 -8.97 19.49 -3.97
N SER A 270 -9.28 18.32 -4.50
CA SER A 270 -10.45 17.53 -4.10
C SER A 270 -10.12 16.42 -3.08
N CYS A 271 -8.88 16.37 -2.61
CA CYS A 271 -8.42 15.32 -1.72
C CYS A 271 -9.06 15.44 -0.33
N THR A 272 -9.60 14.33 0.15
CA THR A 272 -10.31 14.21 1.44
C THR A 272 -9.56 13.33 2.44
N GLN A 273 -8.31 12.95 2.11
CA GLN A 273 -7.49 12.15 3.03
C GLN A 273 -7.14 12.98 4.26
N PRO A 274 -7.41 12.48 5.49
CA PRO A 274 -6.87 13.07 6.69
C PRO A 274 -5.36 12.85 6.71
N VAL A 275 -4.60 13.89 6.89
CA VAL A 275 -3.14 13.89 7.05
C VAL A 275 -2.80 14.55 8.37
#